data_4f81a7720ae365b18a6ea697d7d20cc9
#
_entry.id   4f81a7720ae365b18a6ea697d7d20cc9
#
_cell.length_a   1.000
_cell.length_b   1.000
_cell.length_c   1.000
_cell.angle_alpha   90.00
_cell.angle_beta   90.00
_cell.angle_gamma   90.00
#
_symmetry.space_group_name_H-M   'P 1'
#
loop_
_entity.id
_entity.type
_entity.pdbx_description
1 polymer ?
#
loop_
_entity_poly.entity_id
_entity_poly.type
_entity_poly.pdbx_seq_one_letter_code
_entity_poly.pdbx_strand_id
1 'polypeptide(L)'
;METFLFELTLIFYLAATIVGIIELFKGRKITSHIMLFLVGAGFALHTANILYRYVAAGHIPITNFHESTSFFSWSIILIFFLLQFRYKVKILSSFVMPVVLLLMLSSSMLSSEIRPLSPVLQSYWLTIHTVIAFLGNAAFALAFGVGTMYLIQEHHVKSKHLGGLFARLPSLQTLDELNYRLITMGFPLLTLAIITGSLWAESAWGSFWRWDPREVWSLVSWFI
;
A
#
# COMPACT_ATOMS: atom_id res chain seq x y z
N MET A 1 -7.77 -1.86 -23.54
CA MET A 1 -8.60 -1.57 -22.36
C MET A 1 -7.73 -1.52 -21.10
N GLU A 2 -6.95 -2.55 -20.85
CA GLU A 2 -6.04 -2.66 -19.71
C GLU A 2 -5.08 -1.47 -19.60
N THR A 3 -4.25 -1.23 -20.63
CA THR A 3 -3.28 -0.13 -20.65
C THR A 3 -3.95 1.21 -20.40
N PHE A 4 -5.11 1.44 -21.02
CA PHE A 4 -5.88 2.67 -20.82
C PHE A 4 -6.34 2.84 -19.36
N LEU A 5 -6.85 1.79 -18.71
CA LEU A 5 -7.26 1.85 -17.29
C LEU A 5 -6.06 2.09 -16.38
N PHE A 6 -4.92 1.46 -16.67
CA PHE A 6 -3.69 1.62 -15.91
C PHE A 6 -3.14 3.06 -16.03
N GLU A 7 -3.02 3.57 -17.27
CA GLU A 7 -2.55 4.94 -17.53
C GLU A 7 -3.46 5.99 -16.88
N LEU A 8 -4.78 5.80 -17.00
CA LEU A 8 -5.75 6.70 -16.38
C LEU A 8 -5.62 6.68 -14.84
N THR A 9 -5.45 5.49 -14.23
CA THR A 9 -5.15 5.35 -12.81
C THR A 9 -3.90 6.13 -12.42
N LEU A 10 -2.82 5.99 -13.19
CA LEU A 10 -1.56 6.69 -12.96
C LEU A 10 -1.74 8.21 -13.01
N ILE A 11 -2.52 8.73 -13.96
CA ILE A 11 -2.83 10.16 -14.08
C ILE A 11 -3.58 10.65 -12.82
N PHE A 12 -4.58 9.90 -12.34
CA PHE A 12 -5.32 10.27 -11.14
C PHE A 12 -4.42 10.26 -9.89
N TYR A 13 -3.52 9.29 -9.75
CA TYR A 13 -2.59 9.21 -8.61
C TYR A 13 -1.51 10.29 -8.69
N LEU A 14 -1.04 10.65 -9.88
CA LEU A 14 -0.15 11.78 -10.09
C LEU A 14 -0.84 13.09 -9.68
N ALA A 15 -2.06 13.32 -10.16
CA ALA A 15 -2.84 14.50 -9.81
C ALA A 15 -3.11 14.56 -8.29
N ALA A 16 -3.48 13.44 -7.67
CA ALA A 16 -3.66 13.34 -6.22
C ALA A 16 -2.36 13.67 -5.46
N THR A 17 -1.22 13.18 -5.92
CA THR A 17 0.08 13.48 -5.32
C THR A 17 0.40 14.98 -5.41
N ILE A 18 0.21 15.60 -6.57
CA ILE A 18 0.42 17.04 -6.75
C ILE A 18 -0.49 17.85 -5.82
N VAL A 19 -1.79 17.52 -5.77
CA VAL A 19 -2.75 18.17 -4.87
C VAL A 19 -2.36 17.97 -3.41
N GLY A 20 -1.86 16.77 -3.04
CA GLY A 20 -1.37 16.48 -1.69
C GLY A 20 -0.16 17.32 -1.30
N ILE A 21 0.81 17.49 -2.20
CA ILE A 21 1.94 18.39 -1.99
C ILE A 21 1.45 19.84 -1.78
N ILE A 22 0.52 20.31 -2.62
CA ILE A 22 -0.07 21.64 -2.46
C ILE A 22 -0.79 21.78 -1.12
N GLU A 23 -1.49 20.74 -0.65
CA GLU A 23 -2.16 20.73 0.65
C GLU A 23 -1.17 20.90 1.82
N LEU A 24 -0.02 20.23 1.76
CA LEU A 24 1.03 20.36 2.78
C LEU A 24 1.53 21.80 2.93
N PHE A 25 1.56 22.59 1.83
CA PHE A 25 2.02 23.99 1.86
C PHE A 25 0.89 25.00 2.06
N LYS A 26 -0.28 24.82 1.45
CA LYS A 26 -1.36 25.82 1.43
C LYS A 26 -2.49 25.56 2.43
N GLY A 27 -2.73 24.33 2.85
CA GLY A 27 -3.68 23.93 3.91
C GLY A 27 -5.14 24.36 3.69
N ARG A 28 -5.64 24.33 2.47
CA ARG A 28 -7.02 24.70 2.16
C ARG A 28 -7.94 23.47 2.29
N LYS A 29 -9.08 23.61 2.98
CA LYS A 29 -10.08 22.53 3.11
C LYS A 29 -10.53 21.96 1.75
N ILE A 30 -10.59 22.80 0.71
CA ILE A 30 -10.98 22.39 -0.65
C ILE A 30 -9.97 21.40 -1.26
N THR A 31 -8.66 21.55 -0.99
CA THR A 31 -7.62 20.65 -1.50
C THR A 31 -7.78 19.24 -0.94
N SER A 32 -8.12 19.10 0.35
CA SER A 32 -8.37 17.79 0.95
C SER A 32 -9.55 17.04 0.33
N HIS A 33 -10.61 17.74 -0.07
CA HIS A 33 -11.76 17.09 -0.71
C HIS A 33 -11.42 16.69 -2.16
N ILE A 34 -10.76 17.58 -2.92
CA ILE A 34 -10.29 17.27 -4.26
C ILE A 34 -9.34 16.07 -4.23
N MET A 35 -8.40 16.06 -3.29
CA MET A 35 -7.46 14.96 -3.13
C MET A 35 -8.17 13.63 -2.87
N LEU A 36 -9.09 13.57 -1.90
CA LEU A 36 -9.84 12.35 -1.62
C LEU A 36 -10.68 11.90 -2.81
N PHE A 37 -11.25 12.83 -3.58
CA PHE A 37 -11.97 12.50 -4.81
C PHE A 37 -11.03 11.87 -5.84
N LEU A 38 -9.85 12.47 -6.08
CA LEU A 38 -8.86 11.95 -7.03
C LEU A 38 -8.35 10.57 -6.61
N VAL A 39 -8.04 10.38 -5.33
CA VAL A 39 -7.63 9.06 -4.79
C VAL A 39 -8.75 8.04 -4.96
N GLY A 40 -10.01 8.41 -4.67
CA GLY A 40 -11.16 7.52 -4.81
C GLY A 40 -11.44 7.12 -6.26
N ALA A 41 -11.42 8.10 -7.17
CA ALA A 41 -11.59 7.84 -8.60
C ALA A 41 -10.45 6.98 -9.15
N GLY A 42 -9.19 7.30 -8.80
CA GLY A 42 -8.04 6.48 -9.15
C GLY A 42 -8.13 5.06 -8.60
N PHE A 43 -8.59 4.89 -7.36
CA PHE A 43 -8.78 3.58 -6.75
C PHE A 43 -9.88 2.75 -7.44
N ALA A 44 -10.97 3.38 -7.85
CA ALA A 44 -12.02 2.71 -8.62
C ALA A 44 -11.51 2.22 -9.98
N LEU A 45 -10.75 3.07 -10.70
CA LEU A 45 -10.11 2.71 -11.96
C LEU A 45 -9.07 1.61 -11.78
N HIS A 46 -8.26 1.69 -10.72
CA HIS A 46 -7.27 0.67 -10.37
C HIS A 46 -7.93 -0.68 -10.07
N THR A 47 -9.03 -0.65 -9.32
CA THR A 47 -9.83 -1.86 -9.05
C THR A 47 -10.39 -2.45 -10.35
N ALA A 48 -10.92 -1.60 -11.24
CA ALA A 48 -11.39 -2.04 -12.55
C ALA A 48 -10.26 -2.65 -13.40
N ASN A 49 -9.04 -2.09 -13.34
CA ASN A 49 -7.87 -2.64 -14.02
C ASN A 49 -7.49 -4.02 -13.46
N ILE A 50 -7.43 -4.17 -12.14
CA ILE A 50 -7.14 -5.46 -11.48
C ILE A 50 -8.19 -6.51 -11.84
N LEU A 51 -9.48 -6.15 -11.82
CA LEU A 51 -10.57 -7.06 -12.20
C LEU A 51 -10.49 -7.44 -13.68
N TYR A 52 -10.19 -6.49 -14.57
CA TYR A 52 -10.00 -6.78 -15.98
C TYR A 52 -8.88 -7.80 -16.20
N ARG A 53 -7.71 -7.59 -15.55
CA ARG A 53 -6.58 -8.53 -15.63
C ARG A 53 -6.94 -9.89 -15.06
N TYR A 54 -7.65 -9.94 -13.93
CA TYR A 54 -8.11 -11.18 -13.32
C TYR A 54 -8.96 -12.00 -14.29
N VAL A 55 -9.91 -11.36 -14.96
CA VAL A 55 -10.78 -12.02 -15.95
C VAL A 55 -9.98 -12.46 -17.19
N ALA A 56 -9.05 -11.63 -17.66
CA ALA A 56 -8.24 -11.91 -18.84
C ALA A 56 -7.20 -13.02 -18.60
N ALA A 57 -6.59 -13.06 -17.41
CA ALA A 57 -5.55 -14.01 -17.05
C ALA A 57 -6.09 -15.32 -16.45
N GLY A 58 -7.32 -15.31 -15.90
CA GLY A 58 -7.89 -16.43 -15.16
C GLY A 58 -7.30 -16.64 -13.76
N HIS A 59 -6.47 -15.71 -13.28
CA HIS A 59 -5.85 -15.74 -11.96
C HIS A 59 -5.63 -14.33 -11.41
N ILE A 60 -5.40 -14.21 -10.08
CA ILE A 60 -5.10 -12.91 -9.45
C ILE A 60 -3.80 -12.34 -10.05
N PRO A 61 -3.77 -11.03 -10.43
CA PRO A 61 -2.62 -10.39 -11.06
C PRO A 61 -1.53 -10.04 -10.01
N ILE A 62 -0.71 -11.03 -9.66
CA ILE A 62 0.36 -10.95 -8.65
C ILE A 62 1.59 -11.78 -9.06
N THR A 63 1.68 -12.16 -10.34
CA THR A 63 2.63 -13.19 -10.79
C THR A 63 3.92 -12.63 -11.35
N ASN A 64 3.94 -11.38 -11.72
CA ASN A 64 5.12 -10.67 -12.19
C ASN A 64 5.30 -9.35 -11.42
N PHE A 65 6.44 -8.68 -11.63
CA PHE A 65 6.78 -7.45 -10.89
C PHE A 65 5.80 -6.30 -11.18
N HIS A 66 5.33 -6.16 -12.42
CA HIS A 66 4.32 -5.17 -12.79
C HIS A 66 3.02 -5.38 -11.99
N GLU A 67 2.52 -6.59 -11.96
CA GLU A 67 1.30 -6.95 -11.23
C GLU A 67 1.47 -6.80 -9.73
N SER A 68 2.60 -7.28 -9.18
CA SER A 68 2.89 -7.23 -7.74
C SER A 68 3.00 -5.81 -7.22
N THR A 69 3.71 -4.91 -7.92
CA THR A 69 3.83 -3.50 -7.51
C THR A 69 2.52 -2.74 -7.68
N SER A 70 1.76 -3.04 -8.73
CA SER A 70 0.40 -2.51 -8.94
C SER A 70 -0.53 -2.97 -7.81
N PHE A 71 -0.60 -4.27 -7.53
CA PHE A 71 -1.45 -4.82 -6.47
C PHE A 71 -1.05 -4.32 -5.08
N PHE A 72 0.23 -4.13 -4.82
CA PHE A 72 0.70 -3.53 -3.56
C PHE A 72 0.25 -2.08 -3.41
N SER A 73 0.35 -1.27 -4.48
CA SER A 73 -0.17 0.10 -4.51
C SER A 73 -1.66 0.14 -4.20
N TRP A 74 -2.43 -0.76 -4.80
CA TRP A 74 -3.87 -0.90 -4.56
C TRP A 74 -4.17 -1.27 -3.10
N SER A 75 -3.40 -2.22 -2.54
CA SER A 75 -3.53 -2.64 -1.14
C SER A 75 -3.28 -1.51 -0.15
N ILE A 76 -2.29 -0.65 -0.41
CA ILE A 76 -2.00 0.55 0.41
C ILE A 76 -3.22 1.49 0.42
N ILE A 77 -3.81 1.74 -0.74
CA ILE A 77 -4.98 2.64 -0.83
C ILE A 77 -6.22 2.00 -0.20
N LEU A 78 -6.39 0.69 -0.34
CA LEU A 78 -7.48 -0.04 0.34
C LEU A 78 -7.40 0.16 1.86
N ILE A 79 -6.25 -0.11 2.47
CA ILE A 79 -6.05 0.08 3.92
C ILE A 79 -6.19 1.56 4.30
N PHE A 80 -5.68 2.49 3.47
CA PHE A 80 -5.89 3.92 3.67
C PHE A 80 -7.38 4.28 3.75
N PHE A 81 -8.21 3.78 2.85
CA PHE A 81 -9.65 4.05 2.90
C PHE A 81 -10.32 3.44 4.14
N LEU A 82 -9.94 2.23 4.55
CA LEU A 82 -10.45 1.62 5.79
C LEU A 82 -10.14 2.51 7.00
N LEU A 83 -8.93 3.05 7.09
CA LEU A 83 -8.56 4.03 8.12
C LEU A 83 -9.34 5.34 7.98
N GLN A 84 -9.47 5.85 6.77
CA GLN A 84 -10.14 7.12 6.50
C GLN A 84 -11.62 7.08 6.90
N PHE A 85 -12.32 5.95 6.71
CA PHE A 85 -13.70 5.78 7.17
C PHE A 85 -13.82 5.89 8.69
N ARG A 86 -12.82 5.41 9.43
CA ARG A 86 -12.85 5.37 10.91
C ARG A 86 -12.28 6.63 11.56
N TYR A 87 -11.15 7.15 11.05
CA TYR A 87 -10.36 8.21 11.72
C TYR A 87 -10.41 9.56 11.03
N LYS A 88 -10.85 9.62 9.77
CA LYS A 88 -10.98 10.86 8.98
C LYS A 88 -9.71 11.72 8.89
N VAL A 89 -8.53 11.09 8.87
CA VAL A 89 -7.23 11.75 8.77
C VAL A 89 -6.88 12.01 7.31
N LYS A 90 -7.49 13.04 6.71
CA LYS A 90 -7.34 13.35 5.28
C LYS A 90 -5.89 13.64 4.87
N ILE A 91 -5.11 14.31 5.72
CA ILE A 91 -3.73 14.70 5.42
C ILE A 91 -2.80 13.48 5.25
N LEU A 92 -3.18 12.30 5.77
CA LEU A 92 -2.41 11.06 5.60
C LEU A 92 -2.22 10.73 4.12
N SER A 93 -3.20 11.02 3.27
CA SER A 93 -3.09 10.80 1.83
C SER A 93 -1.93 11.58 1.20
N SER A 94 -1.61 12.78 1.71
CA SER A 94 -0.46 13.58 1.22
C SER A 94 0.90 12.92 1.47
N PHE A 95 1.00 12.06 2.49
CA PHE A 95 2.21 11.30 2.80
C PHE A 95 2.24 9.94 2.07
N VAL A 96 1.09 9.34 1.85
CA VAL A 96 0.95 8.01 1.26
C VAL A 96 1.02 8.05 -0.27
N MET A 97 0.38 9.05 -0.91
CA MET A 97 0.30 9.12 -2.37
C MET A 97 1.64 9.19 -3.10
N PRO A 98 2.69 9.86 -2.59
CA PRO A 98 4.02 9.78 -3.22
C PRO A 98 4.57 8.36 -3.30
N VAL A 99 4.39 7.55 -2.24
CA VAL A 99 4.82 6.14 -2.22
C VAL A 99 4.02 5.31 -3.22
N VAL A 100 2.71 5.47 -3.22
CA VAL A 100 1.81 4.80 -4.20
C VAL A 100 2.18 5.17 -5.63
N LEU A 101 2.44 6.46 -5.89
CA LEU A 101 2.84 6.92 -7.22
C LEU A 101 4.18 6.30 -7.65
N LEU A 102 5.17 6.24 -6.77
CA LEU A 102 6.46 5.61 -7.06
C LEU A 102 6.31 4.12 -7.39
N LEU A 103 5.47 3.40 -6.66
CA LEU A 103 5.17 2.00 -6.96
C LEU A 103 4.47 1.84 -8.33
N MET A 104 3.50 2.70 -8.64
CA MET A 104 2.80 2.68 -9.92
C MET A 104 3.72 3.07 -11.09
N LEU A 105 4.62 4.05 -10.90
CA LEU A 105 5.66 4.39 -11.89
C LEU A 105 6.62 3.23 -12.10
N SER A 106 7.07 2.57 -11.02
CA SER A 106 7.88 1.36 -11.12
C SER A 106 7.17 0.24 -11.88
N SER A 107 5.87 0.06 -11.61
CA SER A 107 5.03 -0.87 -12.36
C SER A 107 4.98 -0.52 -13.86
N SER A 108 4.79 0.77 -14.21
CA SER A 108 4.68 1.21 -15.61
C SER A 108 5.95 0.99 -16.44
N MET A 109 7.11 0.88 -15.81
CA MET A 109 8.39 0.63 -16.48
C MET A 109 8.63 -0.85 -16.80
N LEU A 110 7.76 -1.72 -16.34
CA LEU A 110 7.88 -3.17 -16.47
C LEU A 110 6.89 -3.72 -17.51
N SER A 111 7.21 -4.91 -18.05
CA SER A 111 6.33 -5.56 -19.01
C SER A 111 4.96 -5.89 -18.39
N SER A 112 3.89 -5.40 -19.02
CA SER A 112 2.50 -5.69 -18.64
C SER A 112 1.96 -6.98 -19.29
N GLU A 113 2.80 -7.74 -20.00
CA GLU A 113 2.38 -8.95 -20.69
C GLU A 113 1.76 -9.98 -19.73
N ILE A 114 0.56 -10.44 -20.05
CA ILE A 114 -0.10 -11.52 -19.32
C ILE A 114 0.51 -12.85 -19.77
N ARG A 115 1.17 -13.53 -18.83
CA ARG A 115 1.79 -14.83 -19.10
C ARG A 115 1.04 -15.95 -18.39
N PRO A 116 0.95 -17.14 -18.99
CA PRO A 116 0.40 -18.30 -18.31
C PRO A 116 1.15 -18.59 -17.02
N LEU A 117 0.41 -19.00 -15.99
CA LEU A 117 1.03 -19.42 -14.71
C LEU A 117 1.87 -20.68 -14.91
N SER A 118 3.10 -20.66 -14.43
CA SER A 118 3.85 -21.91 -14.28
C SER A 118 3.14 -22.84 -13.30
N PRO A 119 3.27 -24.19 -13.46
CA PRO A 119 2.58 -25.14 -12.59
C PRO A 119 2.82 -24.92 -11.09
N VAL A 120 4.02 -24.48 -10.72
CA VAL A 120 4.41 -24.18 -9.32
C VAL A 120 3.61 -23.01 -8.72
N LEU A 121 3.15 -22.07 -9.56
CA LEU A 121 2.37 -20.92 -9.14
C LEU A 121 0.85 -21.20 -9.14
N GLN A 122 0.40 -22.35 -9.65
CA GLN A 122 -1.00 -22.76 -9.67
C GLN A 122 -1.41 -23.38 -8.33
N SER A 123 -1.36 -22.58 -7.25
CA SER A 123 -1.67 -23.03 -5.90
C SER A 123 -2.56 -22.03 -5.17
N TYR A 124 -3.61 -22.53 -4.51
CA TYR A 124 -4.45 -21.70 -3.63
C TYR A 124 -3.63 -21.09 -2.49
N TRP A 125 -2.64 -21.81 -1.97
CA TRP A 125 -1.77 -21.32 -0.90
C TRP A 125 -0.96 -20.11 -1.33
N LEU A 126 -0.47 -20.09 -2.58
CA LEU A 126 0.23 -18.91 -3.11
C LEU A 126 -0.68 -17.68 -3.15
N THR A 127 -1.90 -17.84 -3.64
CA THR A 127 -2.88 -16.76 -3.70
C THR A 127 -3.20 -16.22 -2.32
N ILE A 128 -3.51 -17.07 -1.35
CA ILE A 128 -3.82 -16.69 0.04
C ILE A 128 -2.62 -15.99 0.66
N HIS A 129 -1.44 -16.61 0.58
CA HIS A 129 -0.19 -16.04 1.09
C HIS A 129 0.05 -14.63 0.54
N THR A 130 0.01 -14.47 -0.78
CA THR A 130 0.38 -13.23 -1.44
C THR A 130 -0.59 -12.10 -1.10
N VAL A 131 -1.90 -12.36 -1.10
CA VAL A 131 -2.91 -11.35 -0.73
C VAL A 131 -2.72 -10.90 0.72
N ILE A 132 -2.57 -11.85 1.66
CA ILE A 132 -2.35 -11.54 3.08
C ILE A 132 -1.03 -10.78 3.28
N ALA A 133 0.04 -11.19 2.59
CA ALA A 133 1.33 -10.52 2.65
C ALA A 133 1.25 -9.06 2.16
N PHE A 134 0.58 -8.80 1.04
CA PHE A 134 0.41 -7.44 0.55
C PHE A 134 -0.44 -6.58 1.48
N LEU A 135 -1.50 -7.11 2.06
CA LEU A 135 -2.32 -6.38 3.04
C LEU A 135 -1.54 -6.06 4.32
N GLY A 136 -0.76 -7.02 4.83
CA GLY A 136 0.11 -6.80 6.00
C GLY A 136 1.17 -5.72 5.73
N ASN A 137 1.89 -5.85 4.60
CA ASN A 137 2.89 -4.85 4.20
C ASN A 137 2.27 -3.48 3.89
N ALA A 138 1.04 -3.42 3.38
CA ALA A 138 0.32 -2.18 3.16
C ALA A 138 0.01 -1.46 4.48
N ALA A 139 -0.34 -2.20 5.54
CA ALA A 139 -0.49 -1.63 6.88
C ALA A 139 0.82 -1.03 7.40
N PHE A 140 1.96 -1.72 7.21
CA PHE A 140 3.28 -1.18 7.59
C PHE A 140 3.70 0.02 6.74
N ALA A 141 3.38 0.05 5.45
CA ALA A 141 3.63 1.20 4.59
C ALA A 141 2.85 2.45 5.07
N LEU A 142 1.61 2.26 5.53
CA LEU A 142 0.83 3.34 6.16
C LEU A 142 1.38 3.71 7.52
N ALA A 143 1.82 2.75 8.35
CA ALA A 143 2.49 3.00 9.62
C ALA A 143 3.75 3.86 9.43
N PHE A 144 4.54 3.60 8.39
CA PHE A 144 5.67 4.44 8.00
C PHE A 144 5.24 5.89 7.70
N GLY A 145 4.14 6.07 6.94
CA GLY A 145 3.58 7.41 6.67
C GLY A 145 3.13 8.13 7.94
N VAL A 146 2.41 7.44 8.83
CA VAL A 146 1.96 7.97 10.12
C VAL A 146 3.15 8.26 11.04
N GLY A 147 4.15 7.38 11.09
CA GLY A 147 5.39 7.57 11.87
C GLY A 147 6.18 8.80 11.38
N THR A 148 6.24 9.00 10.07
CA THR A 148 6.86 10.21 9.48
C THR A 148 6.11 11.47 9.93
N MET A 149 4.77 11.46 9.90
CA MET A 149 3.96 12.57 10.41
C MET A 149 4.22 12.81 11.91
N TYR A 150 4.34 11.75 12.70
CA TYR A 150 4.64 11.82 14.12
C TYR A 150 5.98 12.51 14.38
N LEU A 151 7.05 12.10 13.71
CA LEU A 151 8.39 12.70 13.87
C LEU A 151 8.41 14.18 13.47
N ILE A 152 7.73 14.54 12.39
CA ILE A 152 7.59 15.94 11.98
C ILE A 152 6.84 16.73 13.04
N GLN A 153 5.73 16.22 13.56
CA GLN A 153 4.92 16.88 14.57
C GLN A 153 5.68 17.02 15.89
N GLU A 154 6.38 15.98 16.32
CA GLU A 154 7.22 16.01 17.53
C GLU A 154 8.32 17.07 17.42
N HIS A 155 8.99 17.16 16.27
CA HIS A 155 10.01 18.18 16.01
C HIS A 155 9.42 19.61 16.15
N HIS A 156 8.24 19.85 15.58
CA HIS A 156 7.57 21.14 15.69
C HIS A 156 7.21 21.51 17.13
N VAL A 157 6.73 20.53 17.92
CA VAL A 157 6.45 20.73 19.35
C VAL A 157 7.73 21.09 20.11
N LYS A 158 8.81 20.32 19.94
CA LYS A 158 10.10 20.54 20.61
C LYS A 158 10.74 21.88 20.23
N SER A 159 10.62 22.28 18.98
CA SER A 159 11.17 23.56 18.47
C SER A 159 10.26 24.77 18.73
N LYS A 160 9.08 24.58 19.32
CA LYS A 160 8.05 25.60 19.57
C LYS A 160 7.56 26.34 18.31
N HIS A 161 7.70 25.71 17.14
CA HIS A 161 7.19 26.25 15.87
C HIS A 161 5.76 25.76 15.64
N LEU A 162 4.77 26.42 16.26
CA LEU A 162 3.37 25.99 16.32
C LEU A 162 2.51 26.47 15.11
N GLY A 163 3.15 26.91 14.02
CA GLY A 163 2.47 27.40 12.82
C GLY A 163 2.59 26.45 11.60
N GLY A 164 1.99 26.84 10.50
CA GLY A 164 2.16 26.15 9.20
C GLY A 164 1.70 24.70 9.22
N LEU A 165 2.62 23.76 8.96
CA LEU A 165 2.34 22.32 8.88
C LEU A 165 1.89 21.74 10.22
N PHE A 166 2.44 22.24 11.35
CA PHE A 166 2.03 21.81 12.70
C PHE A 166 0.52 21.87 12.93
N ALA A 167 -0.11 22.99 12.54
CA ALA A 167 -1.55 23.19 12.74
C ALA A 167 -2.44 22.29 11.86
N ARG A 168 -1.85 21.58 10.91
CA ARG A 168 -2.54 20.72 9.94
C ARG A 168 -2.40 19.23 10.26
N LEU A 169 -1.28 18.86 10.88
CA LEU A 169 -1.04 17.49 11.31
C LEU A 169 -1.94 17.16 12.52
N PRO A 170 -2.38 15.89 12.64
CA PRO A 170 -3.07 15.42 13.84
C PRO A 170 -2.20 15.57 15.10
N SER A 171 -2.84 15.50 16.26
CA SER A 171 -2.09 15.49 17.53
C SER A 171 -1.16 14.27 17.61
N LEU A 172 -0.06 14.40 18.37
CA LEU A 172 0.86 13.28 18.61
C LEU A 172 0.13 12.04 19.14
N GLN A 173 -0.85 12.24 20.04
CA GLN A 173 -1.66 11.15 20.58
C GLN A 173 -2.47 10.43 19.49
N THR A 174 -3.06 11.16 18.54
CA THR A 174 -3.81 10.56 17.41
C THR A 174 -2.88 9.79 16.49
N LEU A 175 -1.68 10.34 16.22
CA LEU A 175 -0.69 9.68 15.36
C LEU A 175 -0.14 8.41 16.02
N ASP A 176 0.11 8.45 17.33
CA ASP A 176 0.55 7.29 18.10
C ASP A 176 -0.52 6.17 18.08
N GLU A 177 -1.78 6.52 18.34
CA GLU A 177 -2.91 5.57 18.28
C GLU A 177 -3.05 4.95 16.88
N LEU A 178 -2.95 5.75 15.83
CA LEU A 178 -3.03 5.26 14.45
C LEU A 178 -1.89 4.31 14.12
N ASN A 179 -0.66 4.67 14.53
CA ASN A 179 0.52 3.85 14.30
C ASN A 179 0.42 2.52 15.02
N TYR A 180 0.04 2.54 16.31
CA TYR A 180 -0.21 1.34 17.09
C TYR A 180 -1.23 0.41 16.42
N ARG A 181 -2.35 0.95 15.94
CA ARG A 181 -3.40 0.16 15.27
C ARG A 181 -2.93 -0.45 13.95
N LEU A 182 -2.15 0.31 13.17
CA LEU A 182 -1.59 -0.19 11.90
C LEU A 182 -0.62 -1.34 12.14
N ILE A 183 0.26 -1.21 13.12
CA ILE A 183 1.20 -2.27 13.50
C ILE A 183 0.44 -3.49 14.04
N THR A 184 -0.53 -3.26 14.94
CA THR A 184 -1.35 -4.35 15.51
C THR A 184 -2.20 -5.07 14.45
N MET A 185 -2.56 -4.41 13.36
CA MET A 185 -3.23 -5.04 12.21
C MET A 185 -2.23 -5.74 11.28
N GLY A 186 -1.10 -5.09 11.00
CA GLY A 186 -0.08 -5.61 10.08
C GLY A 186 0.64 -6.86 10.61
N PHE A 187 0.95 -6.89 11.90
CA PHE A 187 1.70 -7.98 12.52
C PHE A 187 1.00 -9.36 12.44
N PRO A 188 -0.30 -9.51 12.78
CA PRO A 188 -1.01 -10.77 12.56
C PRO A 188 -1.10 -11.16 11.08
N LEU A 189 -1.28 -10.20 10.18
CA LEU A 189 -1.29 -10.46 8.75
C LEU A 189 0.08 -10.95 8.25
N LEU A 190 1.18 -10.36 8.73
CA LEU A 190 2.53 -10.83 8.42
C LEU A 190 2.76 -12.25 8.97
N THR A 191 2.31 -12.53 10.19
CA THR A 191 2.39 -13.86 10.79
C THR A 191 1.64 -14.91 9.94
N LEU A 192 0.40 -14.60 9.55
CA LEU A 192 -0.38 -15.46 8.65
C LEU A 192 0.27 -15.60 7.28
N ALA A 193 0.88 -14.52 6.75
CA ALA A 193 1.62 -14.59 5.50
C ALA A 193 2.81 -15.55 5.59
N ILE A 194 3.60 -15.52 6.65
CA ILE A 194 4.72 -16.44 6.85
C ILE A 194 4.22 -17.89 6.93
N ILE A 195 3.17 -18.16 7.70
CA ILE A 195 2.58 -19.51 7.84
C ILE A 195 2.05 -20.00 6.49
N THR A 196 1.24 -19.22 5.80
CA THR A 196 0.66 -19.62 4.51
C THR A 196 1.72 -19.73 3.39
N GLY A 197 2.78 -18.91 3.48
CA GLY A 197 3.95 -19.01 2.61
C GLY A 197 4.74 -20.30 2.80
N SER A 198 4.88 -20.76 4.05
CA SER A 198 5.51 -22.05 4.36
C SER A 198 4.68 -23.21 3.83
N LEU A 199 3.36 -23.17 3.94
CA LEU A 199 2.47 -24.18 3.36
C LEU A 199 2.57 -24.24 1.83
N TRP A 200 2.68 -23.07 1.18
CA TRP A 200 2.96 -23.04 -0.25
C TRP A 200 4.35 -23.58 -0.59
N ALA A 201 5.38 -23.23 0.18
CA ALA A 201 6.75 -23.71 -0.03
C ALA A 201 6.85 -25.23 0.05
N GLU A 202 6.13 -25.85 0.99
CA GLU A 202 6.04 -27.30 1.10
C GLU A 202 5.43 -27.91 -0.16
N SER A 203 4.30 -27.37 -0.66
CA SER A 203 3.65 -27.87 -1.87
C SER A 203 4.46 -27.63 -3.13
N ALA A 204 5.28 -26.56 -3.19
CA ALA A 204 6.05 -26.15 -4.38
C ALA A 204 7.45 -26.81 -4.43
N TRP A 205 8.06 -27.03 -3.27
CA TRP A 205 9.47 -27.41 -3.12
C TRP A 205 9.70 -28.63 -2.23
N GLY A 206 8.67 -29.17 -1.59
CA GLY A 206 8.75 -30.30 -0.66
C GLY A 206 9.39 -29.96 0.70
N SER A 207 9.42 -28.67 1.07
CA SER A 207 9.98 -28.23 2.36
C SER A 207 9.28 -26.95 2.83
N PHE A 208 8.87 -26.89 4.10
CA PHE A 208 8.23 -25.72 4.71
C PHE A 208 9.18 -24.53 4.84
N TRP A 209 10.49 -24.77 4.97
CA TRP A 209 11.49 -23.75 5.20
C TRP A 209 12.85 -24.17 4.63
N ARG A 210 13.47 -23.32 3.85
CA ARG A 210 14.74 -23.60 3.14
C ARG A 210 15.86 -22.60 3.44
N TRP A 211 15.59 -21.61 4.30
CA TRP A 211 16.52 -20.54 4.62
C TRP A 211 16.89 -19.67 3.40
N ASP A 212 16.00 -19.56 2.44
CA ASP A 212 16.23 -18.66 1.32
C ASP A 212 16.14 -17.19 1.79
N PRO A 213 16.72 -16.22 1.02
CA PRO A 213 16.73 -14.81 1.43
C PRO A 213 15.34 -14.23 1.72
N ARG A 214 14.29 -14.67 1.03
CA ARG A 214 12.91 -14.16 1.23
C ARG A 214 12.37 -14.63 2.58
N GLU A 215 12.59 -15.89 2.92
CA GLU A 215 12.19 -16.46 4.20
C GLU A 215 12.93 -15.78 5.37
N VAL A 216 14.25 -15.64 5.23
CA VAL A 216 15.09 -14.98 6.24
C VAL A 216 14.66 -13.53 6.46
N TRP A 217 14.46 -12.74 5.39
CA TRP A 217 14.01 -11.36 5.53
C TRP A 217 12.59 -11.24 6.06
N SER A 218 11.68 -12.17 5.75
CA SER A 218 10.35 -12.17 6.34
C SER A 218 10.41 -12.41 7.86
N LEU A 219 11.28 -13.32 8.30
CA LEU A 219 11.51 -13.59 9.72
C LEU A 219 12.16 -12.40 10.43
N VAL A 220 13.16 -11.78 9.82
CA VAL A 220 13.78 -10.53 10.34
C VAL A 220 12.72 -9.45 10.53
N SER A 221 11.88 -9.24 9.51
CA SER A 221 10.79 -8.25 9.58
C SER A 221 9.76 -8.57 10.66
N TRP A 222 9.57 -9.85 10.99
CA TRP A 222 8.67 -10.30 12.05
C TRP A 222 9.23 -10.02 13.45
N PHE A 223 10.56 -10.08 13.62
CA PHE A 223 11.23 -9.81 14.91
C PHE A 223 11.42 -8.32 15.21
N ILE A 224 11.36 -7.43 14.23
CA ILE A 224 11.48 -5.96 14.39
C ILE A 224 10.13 -5.34 14.72
#